data_ab5a67a2b86c86e0049ecf28759eaffb
#
_entry.id   ab5a67a2b86c86e0049ecf28759eaffb
#
_cell.length_a   1.000
_cell.length_b   1.000
_cell.length_c   1.000
_cell.angle_alpha   90.00
_cell.angle_beta   90.00
_cell.angle_gamma   90.00
#
_symmetry.space_group_name_H-M   'P 1'
#
loop_
_entity.id
_entity.type
_entity.pdbx_description
1 polymer ?
#
loop_
_entity_poly.entity_id
_entity_poly.type
_entity_poly.pdbx_seq_one_letter_code
_entity_poly.pdbx_strand_id
1 'polypeptide(L)'
;MIGRRLISSGGPFEASVGYSRAVVVGDACWVAGTTDAGPDGRSLHPGDPAGQARAALGIIERALADAGFALVDVVRTRMFVTDIATAGEVTAVHGGIFGDIRPAATLVEVSALMDPSLLVEIEAEARRS
;
A
#
# COMPACT_ATOMS: atom_id res chain seq x y z
N MET A 1 16.17 6.74 23.71
CA MET A 1 15.34 7.41 22.72
C MET A 1 15.00 6.43 21.60
N ILE A 2 13.73 6.33 21.26
CA ILE A 2 13.30 5.48 20.16
C ILE A 2 13.56 6.22 18.86
N GLY A 3 14.42 5.65 18.03
CA GLY A 3 14.76 6.25 16.76
C GLY A 3 13.65 6.05 15.73
N ARG A 4 13.67 6.92 14.74
CA ARG A 4 12.83 6.81 13.57
C ARG A 4 13.62 6.07 12.50
N ARG A 5 13.06 4.97 11.97
CA ARG A 5 13.69 4.22 10.89
C ARG A 5 12.92 4.42 9.60
N LEU A 6 13.64 4.65 8.52
CA LEU A 6 13.09 4.85 7.19
C LEU A 6 13.33 3.60 6.36
N ILE A 7 12.29 3.09 5.73
CA ILE A 7 12.36 1.92 4.86
C ILE A 7 12.24 2.40 3.41
N SER A 8 13.22 2.07 2.60
CA SER A 8 13.23 2.43 1.19
C SER A 8 12.95 1.20 0.34
N SER A 9 12.18 1.38 -0.73
CA SER A 9 12.01 0.35 -1.77
C SER A 9 12.96 0.56 -2.95
N GLY A 10 13.82 1.61 -2.89
CA GLY A 10 14.66 1.99 -4.02
C GLY A 10 13.90 2.73 -5.10
N GLY A 11 12.66 3.16 -4.83
CA GLY A 11 11.83 3.87 -5.79
C GLY A 11 12.44 5.22 -6.18
N PRO A 12 12.32 5.63 -7.46
CA PRO A 12 13.01 6.82 -7.96
C PRO A 12 12.46 8.13 -7.41
N PHE A 13 11.24 8.13 -6.84
CA PHE A 13 10.57 9.35 -6.39
C PHE A 13 10.72 9.61 -4.90
N GLU A 14 11.25 8.65 -4.13
CA GLU A 14 11.33 8.79 -2.66
C GLU A 14 12.15 10.02 -2.25
N ALA A 15 13.35 10.14 -2.78
CA ALA A 15 14.22 11.26 -2.43
C ALA A 15 13.72 12.59 -2.99
N SER A 16 13.26 12.62 -4.23
CA SER A 16 12.84 13.87 -4.90
C SER A 16 11.55 14.44 -4.33
N VAL A 17 10.61 13.58 -3.96
CA VAL A 17 9.34 14.00 -3.34
C VAL A 17 9.51 14.21 -1.84
N GLY A 18 10.42 13.47 -1.21
CA GLY A 18 10.66 13.59 0.23
C GLY A 18 9.82 12.63 1.04
N TYR A 19 9.69 11.37 0.61
CA TYR A 19 8.97 10.36 1.38
C TYR A 19 9.79 9.07 1.46
N SER A 20 9.36 8.18 2.34
CA SER A 20 9.90 6.83 2.48
C SER A 20 8.81 5.83 2.16
N ARG A 21 9.19 4.60 1.74
CA ARG A 21 8.21 3.54 1.52
C ARG A 21 7.47 3.20 2.81
N ALA A 22 8.18 3.21 3.93
CA ALA A 22 7.57 3.05 5.24
C ALA A 22 8.40 3.77 6.30
N VAL A 23 7.76 4.10 7.41
CA VAL A 23 8.39 4.74 8.56
C VAL A 23 8.06 3.92 9.79
N VAL A 24 9.08 3.61 10.59
CA VAL A 24 8.92 2.88 11.85
C VAL A 24 9.23 3.81 13.01
N VAL A 25 8.34 3.86 13.97
CA VAL A 25 8.56 4.53 15.26
C VAL A 25 8.09 3.57 16.36
N GLY A 26 9.02 3.07 17.16
CA GLY A 26 8.68 2.12 18.22
C GLY A 26 7.99 0.87 17.67
N ASP A 27 6.80 0.60 18.16
CA ASP A 27 6.00 -0.58 17.78
C ASP A 27 5.03 -0.28 16.63
N ALA A 28 5.16 0.85 15.96
CA ALA A 28 4.27 1.28 14.90
C ALA A 28 5.02 1.42 13.57
N CYS A 29 4.34 1.08 12.49
CA CYS A 29 4.86 1.22 11.14
C CYS A 29 3.77 1.82 10.25
N TRP A 30 4.14 2.85 9.49
CA TRP A 30 3.26 3.47 8.50
C TRP A 30 3.83 3.18 7.12
N VAL A 31 3.02 2.56 6.27
CA VAL A 31 3.41 2.29 4.88
C VAL A 31 2.74 3.33 4.00
N ALA A 32 3.54 4.00 3.18
CA ALA A 32 3.07 5.04 2.27
C ALA A 32 2.09 4.50 1.25
N GLY A 33 1.32 5.40 0.63
CA GLY A 33 0.48 5.06 -0.50
C GLY A 33 1.27 4.27 -1.54
N THR A 34 0.74 3.13 -1.94
CA THR A 34 1.45 2.15 -2.75
C THR A 34 0.61 1.76 -3.95
N THR A 35 1.20 1.83 -5.12
CA THR A 35 0.63 1.37 -6.39
C THR A 35 1.52 0.29 -6.98
N ASP A 36 1.13 -0.24 -8.13
CA ASP A 36 1.96 -1.18 -8.87
C ASP A 36 2.88 -0.49 -9.89
N ALA A 37 3.12 0.82 -9.74
CA ALA A 37 3.90 1.59 -10.69
C ALA A 37 5.30 1.03 -10.89
N GLY A 38 5.71 0.92 -12.15
CA GLY A 38 7.07 0.61 -12.52
C GLY A 38 7.98 1.84 -12.44
N PRO A 39 9.24 1.69 -12.89
CA PRO A 39 10.23 2.80 -12.81
C PRO A 39 9.82 4.05 -13.57
N ASP A 40 8.98 3.93 -14.58
CA ASP A 40 8.48 5.06 -15.36
C ASP A 40 7.20 5.68 -14.79
N GLY A 41 6.71 5.17 -13.65
CA GLY A 41 5.50 5.65 -13.00
C GLY A 41 4.20 5.07 -13.54
N ARG A 42 4.25 4.20 -14.54
CA ARG A 42 3.07 3.56 -15.12
C ARG A 42 2.78 2.22 -14.47
N SER A 43 1.50 1.83 -14.48
CA SER A 43 1.09 0.51 -13.99
C SER A 43 1.79 -0.61 -14.76
N LEU A 44 2.22 -1.63 -14.03
CA LEU A 44 2.71 -2.89 -14.61
C LEU A 44 1.57 -3.85 -14.94
N HIS A 45 0.33 -3.52 -14.54
CA HIS A 45 -0.88 -4.30 -14.79
C HIS A 45 -1.99 -3.38 -15.31
N PRO A 46 -1.80 -2.76 -16.50
CA PRO A 46 -2.76 -1.78 -17.00
C PRO A 46 -4.13 -2.41 -17.22
N GLY A 47 -5.18 -1.69 -16.83
CA GLY A 47 -6.55 -2.14 -17.00
C GLY A 47 -6.99 -3.26 -16.06
N ASP A 48 -6.19 -3.63 -15.07
CA ASP A 48 -6.43 -4.77 -14.18
C ASP A 48 -6.44 -4.33 -12.71
N PRO A 49 -7.60 -3.88 -12.18
CA PRO A 49 -7.68 -3.40 -10.80
C PRO A 49 -7.28 -4.47 -9.77
N ALA A 50 -7.70 -5.72 -9.97
CA ALA A 50 -7.34 -6.81 -9.06
C ALA A 50 -5.84 -7.07 -9.08
N GLY A 51 -5.22 -7.10 -10.26
CA GLY A 51 -3.78 -7.28 -10.41
C GLY A 51 -3.00 -6.14 -9.77
N GLN A 52 -3.47 -4.90 -9.96
CA GLN A 52 -2.84 -3.73 -9.34
C GLN A 52 -2.94 -3.79 -7.82
N ALA A 53 -4.11 -4.15 -7.27
CA ALA A 53 -4.31 -4.29 -5.83
C ALA A 53 -3.40 -5.38 -5.25
N ARG A 54 -3.30 -6.52 -5.93
CA ARG A 54 -2.45 -7.63 -5.49
C ARG A 54 -0.99 -7.24 -5.47
N ALA A 55 -0.53 -6.56 -6.51
CA ALA A 55 0.86 -6.09 -6.60
C ALA A 55 1.16 -5.04 -5.51
N ALA A 56 0.26 -4.09 -5.31
CA ALA A 56 0.42 -3.06 -4.27
C ALA A 56 0.52 -3.69 -2.87
N LEU A 57 -0.35 -4.66 -2.57
CA LEU A 57 -0.32 -5.36 -1.28
C LEU A 57 0.94 -6.21 -1.11
N GLY A 58 1.48 -6.76 -2.20
CA GLY A 58 2.76 -7.45 -2.17
C GLY A 58 3.91 -6.52 -1.80
N ILE A 59 3.91 -5.31 -2.34
CA ILE A 59 4.92 -4.29 -2.00
C ILE A 59 4.77 -3.88 -0.54
N ILE A 60 3.54 -3.70 -0.06
CA ILE A 60 3.26 -3.37 1.35
C ILE A 60 3.79 -4.48 2.27
N GLU A 61 3.51 -5.74 1.94
CA GLU A 61 3.99 -6.88 2.72
C GLU A 61 5.51 -6.87 2.81
N ARG A 62 6.20 -6.60 1.70
CA ARG A 62 7.66 -6.53 1.68
C ARG A 62 8.19 -5.38 2.52
N ALA A 63 7.57 -4.21 2.42
CA ALA A 63 7.96 -3.05 3.24
C ALA A 63 7.79 -3.36 4.73
N LEU A 64 6.70 -4.00 5.11
CA LEU A 64 6.46 -4.43 6.48
C LEU A 64 7.54 -5.41 6.95
N ALA A 65 7.88 -6.40 6.12
CA ALA A 65 8.91 -7.37 6.46
C ALA A 65 10.26 -6.69 6.67
N ASP A 66 10.64 -5.77 5.79
CA ASP A 66 11.87 -5.00 5.91
C ASP A 66 11.88 -4.16 7.20
N ALA A 67 10.71 -3.75 7.65
CA ALA A 67 10.54 -2.97 8.88
C ALA A 67 10.47 -3.84 10.14
N GLY A 68 10.42 -5.16 10.01
CA GLY A 68 10.30 -6.09 11.14
C GLY A 68 8.85 -6.35 11.56
N PHE A 69 7.90 -6.12 10.67
CA PHE A 69 6.48 -6.36 10.89
C PHE A 69 5.98 -7.44 9.93
N ALA A 70 4.75 -7.90 10.14
CA ALA A 70 4.08 -8.86 9.28
C ALA A 70 2.65 -8.38 8.98
N LEU A 71 2.00 -9.01 8.02
CA LEU A 71 0.62 -8.67 7.67
C LEU A 71 -0.32 -8.79 8.88
N VAL A 72 -0.07 -9.74 9.77
CA VAL A 72 -0.89 -9.92 10.98
C VAL A 72 -0.85 -8.69 11.91
N ASP A 73 0.17 -7.85 11.78
CA ASP A 73 0.32 -6.63 12.58
C ASP A 73 -0.47 -5.45 12.00
N VAL A 74 -1.03 -5.59 10.81
CA VAL A 74 -1.76 -4.50 10.16
C VAL A 74 -3.06 -4.22 10.91
N VAL A 75 -3.25 -2.97 11.30
CA VAL A 75 -4.44 -2.51 12.03
C VAL A 75 -5.34 -1.63 11.19
N ARG A 76 -4.83 -1.05 10.10
CA ARG A 76 -5.59 -0.18 9.21
C ARG A 76 -5.07 -0.28 7.79
N THR A 77 -6.03 -0.30 6.85
CA THR A 77 -5.75 -0.11 5.42
C THR A 77 -6.66 0.97 4.87
N ARG A 78 -6.17 1.73 3.87
CA ARG A 78 -6.99 2.64 3.07
C ARG A 78 -6.75 2.32 1.61
N MET A 79 -7.85 2.15 0.87
CA MET A 79 -7.82 1.81 -0.55
C MET A 79 -8.45 2.96 -1.33
N PHE A 80 -7.71 3.46 -2.32
CA PHE A 80 -8.15 4.54 -3.19
C PHE A 80 -8.30 3.97 -4.59
N VAL A 81 -9.48 4.13 -5.18
CA VAL A 81 -9.74 3.66 -6.55
C VAL A 81 -10.18 4.84 -7.42
N THR A 82 -9.85 4.80 -8.70
CA THR A 82 -10.27 5.86 -9.64
C THR A 82 -11.66 5.60 -10.20
N ASP A 83 -12.21 4.41 -10.01
CA ASP A 83 -13.56 4.04 -10.45
C ASP A 83 -14.19 3.13 -9.39
N ILE A 84 -15.21 3.61 -8.72
CA ILE A 84 -15.88 2.87 -7.65
C ILE A 84 -16.52 1.56 -8.15
N ALA A 85 -16.81 1.46 -9.44
CA ALA A 85 -17.33 0.22 -10.03
C ALA A 85 -16.34 -0.93 -9.89
N THR A 86 -15.05 -0.65 -9.72
CA THR A 86 -14.00 -1.68 -9.53
C THR A 86 -13.82 -2.10 -8.08
N ALA A 87 -14.56 -1.51 -7.15
CA ALA A 87 -14.38 -1.77 -5.72
C ALA A 87 -14.49 -3.25 -5.36
N GLY A 88 -15.42 -3.97 -5.98
CA GLY A 88 -15.60 -5.41 -5.73
C GLY A 88 -14.37 -6.24 -6.05
N GLU A 89 -13.67 -5.92 -7.14
CA GLU A 89 -12.44 -6.62 -7.52
C GLU A 89 -11.32 -6.32 -6.53
N VAL A 90 -11.19 -5.08 -6.10
CA VAL A 90 -10.15 -4.66 -5.16
C VAL A 90 -10.41 -5.24 -3.77
N THR A 91 -11.63 -5.16 -3.28
CA THR A 91 -11.98 -5.70 -1.95
C THR A 91 -11.89 -7.22 -1.89
N ALA A 92 -12.13 -7.92 -3.01
CA ALA A 92 -11.95 -9.36 -3.06
C ALA A 92 -10.47 -9.74 -2.85
N VAL A 93 -9.55 -9.00 -3.45
CA VAL A 93 -8.10 -9.20 -3.22
C VAL A 93 -7.75 -8.90 -1.75
N HIS A 94 -8.24 -7.78 -1.22
CA HIS A 94 -8.02 -7.41 0.17
C HIS A 94 -8.54 -8.49 1.12
N GLY A 95 -9.76 -8.97 0.89
CA GLY A 95 -10.36 -10.03 1.70
C GLY A 95 -9.59 -11.34 1.66
N GLY A 96 -9.03 -11.69 0.50
CA GLY A 96 -8.20 -12.89 0.38
C GLY A 96 -6.93 -12.83 1.21
N ILE A 97 -6.37 -11.64 1.38
CA ILE A 97 -5.14 -11.43 2.15
C ILE A 97 -5.44 -11.22 3.63
N PHE A 98 -6.44 -10.41 3.95
CA PHE A 98 -6.73 -9.96 5.31
C PHE A 98 -7.93 -10.64 5.95
N GLY A 99 -8.51 -11.68 5.33
CA GLY A 99 -9.75 -12.30 5.81
C GLY A 99 -9.73 -12.75 7.27
N ASP A 100 -8.57 -13.20 7.76
CA ASP A 100 -8.40 -13.64 9.14
C ASP A 100 -7.82 -12.56 10.05
N ILE A 101 -7.21 -11.52 9.48
CA ILE A 101 -6.59 -10.41 10.22
C ILE A 101 -7.62 -9.32 10.51
N ARG A 102 -8.40 -8.95 9.51
CA ARG A 102 -9.52 -8.04 9.57
C ARG A 102 -9.19 -6.66 10.13
N PRO A 103 -8.23 -5.95 9.52
CA PRO A 103 -7.90 -4.58 9.94
C PRO A 103 -9.09 -3.64 9.71
N ALA A 104 -9.08 -2.51 10.40
CA ALA A 104 -9.99 -1.42 10.04
C ALA A 104 -9.66 -0.98 8.61
N ALA A 105 -10.64 -0.95 7.73
CA ALA A 105 -10.40 -0.68 6.31
C ALA A 105 -11.38 0.36 5.78
N THR A 106 -10.88 1.17 4.83
CA THR A 106 -11.69 2.17 4.12
C THR A 106 -11.36 2.08 2.64
N LEU A 107 -12.38 2.20 1.78
CA LEU A 107 -12.20 2.31 0.35
C LEU A 107 -13.01 3.51 -0.14
N VAL A 108 -12.37 4.39 -0.92
CA VAL A 108 -13.01 5.56 -1.52
C VAL A 108 -12.59 5.72 -2.96
N GLU A 109 -13.48 6.33 -3.76
CA GLU A 109 -13.12 6.78 -5.11
C GLU A 109 -12.40 8.11 -5.01
N VAL A 110 -11.37 8.27 -5.83
CA VAL A 110 -10.63 9.53 -5.97
C VAL A 110 -10.66 9.97 -7.43
N SER A 111 -10.48 11.27 -7.66
CA SER A 111 -10.55 11.84 -9.02
C SER A 111 -9.47 11.30 -9.94
N ALA A 112 -8.26 11.08 -9.40
CA ALA A 112 -7.12 10.62 -10.18
C ALA A 112 -6.00 10.16 -9.24
N LEU A 113 -5.12 9.32 -9.76
CA LEU A 113 -3.84 9.00 -9.14
C LEU A 113 -2.74 9.65 -9.99
N MET A 114 -1.48 9.40 -9.65
CA MET A 114 -0.34 10.12 -10.25
C MET A 114 -0.19 9.87 -11.76
N ASP A 115 -0.65 8.72 -12.25
CA ASP A 115 -0.63 8.37 -13.67
C ASP A 115 -1.99 7.79 -14.05
N PRO A 116 -2.53 8.10 -15.26
CA PRO A 116 -3.82 7.57 -15.70
C PRO A 116 -3.93 6.05 -15.71
N SER A 117 -2.82 5.33 -15.84
CA SER A 117 -2.82 3.87 -15.82
C SER A 117 -2.99 3.30 -14.41
N LEU A 118 -2.79 4.10 -13.38
CA LEU A 118 -2.94 3.66 -12.00
C LEU A 118 -4.41 3.73 -11.60
N LEU A 119 -4.97 2.60 -11.21
CA LEU A 119 -6.39 2.45 -10.87
C LEU A 119 -6.61 2.27 -9.37
N VAL A 120 -5.56 1.87 -8.64
CA VAL A 120 -5.65 1.53 -7.22
C VAL A 120 -4.39 2.02 -6.51
N GLU A 121 -4.59 2.61 -5.34
CA GLU A 121 -3.50 2.92 -4.41
C GLU A 121 -3.91 2.47 -3.01
N ILE A 122 -2.99 1.88 -2.25
CA ILE A 122 -3.28 1.35 -0.93
C ILE A 122 -2.21 1.81 0.05
N GLU A 123 -2.63 2.19 1.26
CA GLU A 123 -1.73 2.47 2.37
C GLU A 123 -2.10 1.60 3.57
N ALA A 124 -1.16 1.41 4.48
CA ALA A 124 -1.36 0.56 5.65
C ALA A 124 -0.66 1.12 6.88
N GLU A 125 -1.22 0.80 8.03
CA GLU A 125 -0.60 1.06 9.33
C GLU A 125 -0.54 -0.27 10.08
N ALA A 126 0.58 -0.51 10.75
CA ALA A 126 0.80 -1.74 11.51
C ALA A 126 1.27 -1.42 12.92
N ARG A 127 0.94 -2.30 13.85
CA ARG A 127 1.37 -2.21 15.24
C ARG A 127 1.73 -3.59 15.75
N ARG A 128 2.85 -3.68 16.46
CA ARG A 128 3.20 -4.90 17.21
C ARG A 128 2.76 -4.73 18.65
N SER A 129 2.24 -5.81 19.18
CA SER A 129 1.89 -5.87 20.61
C SER A 129 3.05 -6.42 21.44
#